data_ff9a3567b80cf659b08eb01339d5d76b
#
_entry.id   ff9a3567b80cf659b08eb01339d5d76b
#
_cell.length_a   1.000
_cell.length_b   1.000
_cell.length_c   1.000
_cell.angle_alpha   90.00
_cell.angle_beta   90.00
_cell.angle_gamma   90.00
#
_symmetry.space_group_name_H-M   'P 1'
#
loop_
_entity.id
_entity.type
_entity.pdbx_description
1 polymer ?
#
loop_
_entity_poly.entity_id
_entity_poly.type
_entity_poly.pdbx_seq_one_letter_code
_entity_poly.pdbx_strand_id
1 'polypeptide(L)'
;QQQRQRQRQRQTRQNATEPNTWETLRQLAPILLVLLATLISSIFSGDDAPEYSFTKTNKFPVRRNTPTFEIPYFVSEKFVQDKSERTLHNFDTKVETTYVQEKKTQCGREQRRKNEMIQEAHGWLFTDKKRLEQAQSLRLPACEALKGMGII
;
A
#
# COMPACT_ATOMS: atom_id res chain seq x y z
N GLN A 1 -15.62 -47.08 -48.07
CA GLN A 1 -15.74 -46.77 -46.60
C GLN A 1 -14.95 -45.54 -46.18
N GLN A 2 -13.81 -45.23 -46.83
CA GLN A 2 -12.96 -44.06 -46.49
C GLN A 2 -13.61 -42.68 -46.83
N GLN A 3 -14.48 -42.61 -47.85
CA GLN A 3 -15.14 -41.34 -48.19
C GLN A 3 -16.19 -40.93 -47.16
N ARG A 4 -16.90 -41.89 -46.53
CA ARG A 4 -17.89 -41.60 -45.48
C ARG A 4 -17.25 -41.11 -44.19
N GLN A 5 -16.02 -41.53 -43.86
CA GLN A 5 -15.28 -41.04 -42.70
C GLN A 5 -14.79 -39.59 -42.88
N ARG A 6 -14.37 -39.21 -44.11
CA ARG A 6 -13.95 -37.84 -44.41
C ARG A 6 -15.12 -36.83 -44.40
N GLN A 7 -16.31 -37.26 -44.74
CA GLN A 7 -17.51 -36.42 -44.65
C GLN A 7 -17.93 -36.18 -43.19
N ARG A 8 -17.84 -37.20 -42.33
CA ARG A 8 -18.12 -37.03 -40.88
C ARG A 8 -17.13 -36.12 -40.19
N GLN A 9 -15.85 -36.18 -40.54
CA GLN A 9 -14.85 -35.24 -40.01
C GLN A 9 -15.01 -33.80 -40.50
N ARG A 10 -15.59 -33.56 -41.65
CA ARG A 10 -15.87 -32.19 -42.13
C ARG A 10 -17.11 -31.61 -41.46
N GLN A 11 -18.11 -32.40 -41.11
CA GLN A 11 -19.30 -31.94 -40.39
C GLN A 11 -18.99 -31.59 -38.91
N THR A 12 -18.04 -32.28 -38.30
CA THR A 12 -17.64 -31.97 -36.92
C THR A 12 -16.79 -30.69 -36.82
N ARG A 13 -16.19 -30.24 -37.94
CA ARG A 13 -15.42 -28.96 -37.97
C ARG A 13 -16.27 -27.74 -38.30
N GLN A 14 -17.49 -27.92 -38.82
CA GLN A 14 -18.37 -26.80 -39.13
C GLN A 14 -19.30 -26.40 -37.97
N ASN A 15 -19.31 -27.18 -36.87
CA ASN A 15 -20.04 -26.83 -35.64
C ASN A 15 -19.11 -26.29 -34.54
N ALA A 16 -17.91 -25.82 -34.88
CA ALA A 16 -17.21 -24.86 -34.05
C ALA A 16 -17.92 -23.50 -34.29
N THR A 17 -19.10 -23.37 -33.75
CA THR A 17 -19.79 -22.08 -33.56
C THR A 17 -18.77 -21.18 -32.89
N GLU A 18 -18.38 -20.08 -33.53
CA GLU A 18 -17.65 -19.02 -32.86
C GLU A 18 -18.34 -18.76 -31.52
N PRO A 19 -17.61 -18.79 -30.40
CA PRO A 19 -18.26 -18.56 -29.12
C PRO A 19 -18.90 -17.17 -29.21
N ASN A 20 -20.24 -17.18 -29.26
CA ASN A 20 -21.03 -15.97 -29.24
C ASN A 20 -20.56 -15.23 -28.00
N THR A 21 -19.75 -14.17 -28.19
CA THR A 21 -19.17 -13.38 -27.10
C THR A 21 -20.22 -12.95 -26.10
N TRP A 22 -21.46 -12.83 -26.55
CA TRP A 22 -22.63 -12.56 -25.75
C TRP A 22 -23.06 -13.74 -24.84
N GLU A 23 -23.00 -14.97 -25.30
CA GLU A 23 -23.31 -16.16 -24.46
C GLU A 23 -22.24 -16.41 -23.42
N THR A 24 -20.97 -16.26 -23.79
CA THR A 24 -19.85 -16.35 -22.86
C THR A 24 -19.92 -15.24 -21.82
N LEU A 25 -20.27 -14.02 -22.22
CA LEU A 25 -20.46 -12.88 -21.31
C LEU A 25 -21.64 -13.13 -20.36
N ARG A 26 -22.73 -13.73 -20.84
CA ARG A 26 -23.92 -14.09 -20.02
C ARG A 26 -23.59 -15.18 -18.99
N GLN A 27 -22.74 -16.15 -19.34
CA GLN A 27 -22.28 -17.17 -18.39
C GLN A 27 -21.32 -16.58 -17.33
N LEU A 28 -20.52 -15.57 -17.69
CA LEU A 28 -19.62 -14.89 -16.77
C LEU A 28 -20.30 -13.75 -15.99
N ALA A 29 -21.52 -13.37 -16.37
CA ALA A 29 -22.28 -12.29 -15.73
C ALA A 29 -22.39 -12.43 -14.20
N PRO A 30 -22.71 -13.60 -13.61
CA PRO A 30 -22.81 -13.74 -12.17
C PRO A 30 -21.46 -13.50 -11.48
N ILE A 31 -20.36 -13.95 -12.08
CA ILE A 31 -19.01 -13.73 -11.52
C ILE A 31 -18.62 -12.25 -11.63
N LEU A 32 -18.89 -11.62 -12.77
CA LEU A 32 -18.66 -10.20 -12.98
C LEU A 32 -19.50 -9.33 -12.03
N LEU A 33 -20.75 -9.70 -11.76
CA LEU A 33 -21.60 -9.00 -10.79
C LEU A 33 -21.05 -9.09 -9.36
N VAL A 34 -20.56 -10.26 -8.94
CA VAL A 34 -19.94 -10.42 -7.62
C VAL A 34 -18.67 -9.59 -7.52
N LEU A 35 -17.80 -9.62 -8.54
CA LEU A 35 -16.58 -8.80 -8.59
C LEU A 35 -16.91 -7.30 -8.59
N LEU A 36 -17.90 -6.89 -9.34
CA LEU A 36 -18.36 -5.51 -9.38
C LEU A 36 -18.94 -5.07 -8.02
N ALA A 37 -19.76 -5.92 -7.39
CA ALA A 37 -20.32 -5.66 -6.07
C ALA A 37 -19.23 -5.54 -5.00
N THR A 38 -18.17 -6.37 -5.04
CA THR A 38 -17.03 -6.27 -4.11
C THR A 38 -16.21 -5.01 -4.35
N LEU A 39 -15.99 -4.62 -5.60
CA LEU A 39 -15.32 -3.36 -5.94
C LEU A 39 -16.13 -2.15 -5.49
N ILE A 40 -17.43 -2.14 -5.74
CA ILE A 40 -18.33 -1.06 -5.29
C ILE A 40 -18.38 -1.01 -3.77
N SER A 41 -18.52 -2.15 -3.07
CA SER A 41 -18.45 -2.20 -1.61
C SER A 41 -17.14 -1.63 -1.08
N SER A 42 -16.00 -1.93 -1.72
CA SER A 42 -14.71 -1.38 -1.34
C SER A 42 -14.61 0.14 -1.51
N ILE A 43 -15.31 0.71 -2.51
CA ILE A 43 -15.36 2.17 -2.72
C ILE A 43 -16.31 2.84 -1.73
N PHE A 44 -17.44 2.21 -1.41
CA PHE A 44 -18.44 2.74 -0.49
C PHE A 44 -18.14 2.43 0.99
N SER A 45 -17.30 1.44 1.29
CA SER A 45 -16.78 1.20 2.66
C SER A 45 -15.72 2.20 3.09
N GLY A 46 -15.49 3.23 2.31
CA GLY A 46 -14.52 4.32 2.55
C GLY A 46 -14.92 5.29 3.67
N ASP A 47 -15.44 4.81 4.79
CA ASP A 47 -15.53 5.58 6.04
C ASP A 47 -14.25 5.52 6.89
N ASP A 48 -13.17 5.00 6.32
CA ASP A 48 -11.82 5.14 6.86
C ASP A 48 -11.15 6.47 6.42
N ALA A 49 -11.91 7.56 6.44
CA ALA A 49 -11.26 8.87 6.42
C ALA A 49 -10.34 8.92 7.65
N PRO A 50 -9.04 9.20 7.48
CA PRO A 50 -8.12 9.20 8.60
C PRO A 50 -8.66 10.14 9.68
N GLU A 51 -8.82 9.63 10.91
CA GLU A 51 -9.30 10.41 12.05
C GLU A 51 -8.26 11.45 12.51
N TYR A 52 -7.04 11.37 11.97
CA TYR A 52 -5.91 12.25 12.31
C TYR A 52 -4.98 12.51 11.13
N SER A 53 -4.11 13.49 11.26
CA SER A 53 -3.03 13.79 10.31
C SER A 53 -1.75 14.16 11.06
N PHE A 54 -0.58 13.88 10.51
CA PHE A 54 0.70 14.38 11.05
C PHE A 54 1.02 15.83 10.61
N THR A 55 0.21 16.39 9.72
CA THR A 55 0.32 17.79 9.30
C THR A 55 -0.94 18.54 9.64
N LYS A 56 -0.80 19.79 10.08
CA LYS A 56 -1.95 20.67 10.35
C LYS A 56 -2.69 20.97 9.06
N THR A 57 -3.99 20.70 9.05
CA THR A 57 -4.90 21.02 7.95
C THR A 57 -6.17 21.66 8.48
N ASN A 58 -6.97 22.29 7.59
CA ASN A 58 -8.24 22.88 7.99
C ASN A 58 -9.22 21.85 8.58
N LYS A 59 -9.10 20.58 8.17
CA LYS A 59 -9.91 19.47 8.69
C LYS A 59 -9.43 19.00 10.07
N PHE A 60 -8.14 19.14 10.35
CA PHE A 60 -7.50 18.71 11.59
C PHE A 60 -6.71 19.87 12.22
N PRO A 61 -7.40 20.82 12.90
CA PRO A 61 -6.77 22.01 13.47
C PRO A 61 -6.17 21.78 14.86
N VAL A 62 -6.68 20.81 15.62
CA VAL A 62 -6.31 20.59 17.03
C VAL A 62 -5.07 19.74 17.13
N ARG A 63 -4.00 20.29 17.71
CA ARG A 63 -2.75 19.57 17.95
C ARG A 63 -2.86 18.71 19.21
N ARG A 64 -2.39 17.48 19.11
CA ARG A 64 -2.17 16.55 20.21
C ARG A 64 -0.76 15.98 20.11
N ASN A 65 -0.24 15.46 21.21
CA ASN A 65 1.04 14.76 21.25
C ASN A 65 0.82 13.35 21.79
N THR A 66 1.62 12.40 21.32
CA THR A 66 1.61 11.02 21.83
C THR A 66 2.28 10.94 23.22
N PRO A 67 1.92 9.92 24.03
CA PRO A 67 2.34 9.90 25.44
C PRO A 67 3.82 9.61 25.66
N THR A 68 4.45 8.75 24.85
CA THR A 68 5.83 8.28 25.08
C THR A 68 6.87 9.07 24.32
N PHE A 69 6.64 9.31 23.04
CA PHE A 69 7.62 9.97 22.15
C PHE A 69 7.26 11.42 21.82
N GLU A 70 6.16 11.95 22.40
CA GLU A 70 5.69 13.33 22.18
C GLU A 70 5.52 13.68 20.69
N ILE A 71 5.16 12.70 19.87
CA ILE A 71 4.98 12.88 18.43
C ILE A 71 3.75 13.77 18.19
N PRO A 72 3.91 14.94 17.55
CA PRO A 72 2.78 15.80 17.25
C PRO A 72 1.91 15.23 16.13
N TYR A 73 0.61 15.24 16.35
CA TYR A 73 -0.38 14.90 15.37
C TYR A 73 -1.62 15.79 15.52
N PHE A 74 -2.50 15.81 14.55
CA PHE A 74 -3.62 16.74 14.49
C PHE A 74 -4.94 15.98 14.29
N VAL A 75 -5.97 16.39 15.00
CA VAL A 75 -7.32 15.83 14.97
C VAL A 75 -8.37 16.90 14.75
N SER A 76 -9.60 16.50 14.41
CA SER A 76 -10.71 17.44 14.32
C SER A 76 -11.19 17.87 15.71
N GLU A 77 -11.81 19.06 15.81
CA GLU A 77 -12.38 19.54 17.06
C GLU A 77 -13.47 18.63 17.62
N LYS A 78 -14.33 18.11 16.75
CA LYS A 78 -15.39 17.14 17.12
C LYS A 78 -14.82 15.88 17.75
N PHE A 79 -13.69 15.39 17.24
CA PHE A 79 -13.04 14.20 17.75
C PHE A 79 -12.65 14.31 19.23
N VAL A 80 -12.18 15.49 19.65
CA VAL A 80 -11.79 15.74 21.04
C VAL A 80 -12.99 15.91 21.95
N GLN A 81 -14.07 16.55 21.44
CA GLN A 81 -15.28 16.80 22.21
C GLN A 81 -16.11 15.54 22.48
N ASP A 82 -16.14 14.62 21.52
CA ASP A 82 -17.00 13.44 21.55
C ASP A 82 -16.38 12.24 22.31
N LYS A 83 -15.08 12.27 22.61
CA LYS A 83 -14.37 11.13 23.19
C LYS A 83 -13.95 11.38 24.64
N SER A 84 -14.09 10.36 25.49
CA SER A 84 -13.59 10.38 26.86
C SER A 84 -12.05 10.37 26.89
N GLU A 85 -11.45 10.89 27.98
CA GLU A 85 -9.99 10.92 28.16
C GLU A 85 -9.33 9.55 27.99
N ARG A 86 -9.95 8.50 28.51
CA ARG A 86 -9.43 7.13 28.34
C ARG A 86 -9.40 6.69 26.88
N THR A 87 -10.42 7.05 26.10
CA THR A 87 -10.50 6.74 24.68
C THR A 87 -9.45 7.53 23.90
N LEU A 88 -9.26 8.80 24.27
CA LEU A 88 -8.22 9.66 23.67
C LEU A 88 -6.83 9.11 23.97
N HIS A 89 -6.53 8.69 25.19
CA HIS A 89 -5.24 8.10 25.54
C HIS A 89 -4.95 6.79 24.77
N ASN A 90 -5.94 5.92 24.61
CA ASN A 90 -5.80 4.72 23.80
C ASN A 90 -5.57 5.06 22.32
N PHE A 91 -6.21 6.12 21.84
CA PHE A 91 -6.00 6.61 20.48
C PHE A 91 -4.60 7.19 20.30
N ASP A 92 -4.12 8.00 21.25
CA ASP A 92 -2.76 8.53 21.27
C ASP A 92 -1.72 7.41 21.14
N THR A 93 -1.90 6.33 21.92
CA THR A 93 -1.04 5.14 21.89
C THR A 93 -1.10 4.42 20.54
N LYS A 94 -2.29 4.32 19.94
CA LYS A 94 -2.47 3.73 18.61
C LYS A 94 -1.75 4.55 17.55
N VAL A 95 -1.89 5.88 17.57
CA VAL A 95 -1.20 6.80 16.64
C VAL A 95 0.31 6.66 16.76
N GLU A 96 0.82 6.61 18.00
CA GLU A 96 2.24 6.41 18.29
C GLU A 96 2.77 5.10 17.70
N THR A 97 2.08 3.98 17.96
CA THR A 97 2.45 2.67 17.43
C THR A 97 2.46 2.67 15.91
N THR A 98 1.45 3.28 15.29
CA THR A 98 1.36 3.38 13.83
C THR A 98 2.52 4.19 13.26
N TYR A 99 2.85 5.32 13.86
CA TYR A 99 3.98 6.16 13.44
C TYR A 99 5.31 5.42 13.52
N VAL A 100 5.57 4.76 14.66
CA VAL A 100 6.80 3.97 14.86
C VAL A 100 6.91 2.85 13.83
N GLN A 101 5.81 2.14 13.57
CA GLN A 101 5.79 1.06 12.59
C GLN A 101 6.03 1.57 11.16
N GLU A 102 5.44 2.70 10.83
CA GLU A 102 5.67 3.36 9.54
C GLU A 102 7.15 3.78 9.40
N LYS A 103 7.73 4.41 10.42
CA LYS A 103 9.14 4.79 10.43
C LYS A 103 10.08 3.59 10.33
N LYS A 104 9.78 2.47 11.00
CA LYS A 104 10.54 1.22 10.83
C LYS A 104 10.50 0.72 9.39
N THR A 105 9.35 0.74 8.76
CA THR A 105 9.19 0.34 7.36
C THR A 105 9.94 1.27 6.42
N GLN A 106 9.86 2.58 6.64
CA GLN A 106 10.60 3.59 5.85
C GLN A 106 12.11 3.43 6.03
N CYS A 107 12.59 3.29 7.27
CA CYS A 107 14.02 3.05 7.56
C CYS A 107 14.54 1.81 6.85
N GLY A 108 13.79 0.70 6.85
CA GLY A 108 14.16 -0.49 6.10
C GLY A 108 14.28 -0.27 4.60
N ARG A 109 13.40 0.57 4.02
CA ARG A 109 13.48 0.96 2.60
C ARG A 109 14.68 1.86 2.32
N GLU A 110 14.95 2.82 3.20
CA GLU A 110 16.12 3.71 3.10
C GLU A 110 17.43 2.93 3.15
N GLN A 111 17.56 2.00 4.09
CA GLN A 111 18.74 1.13 4.22
C GLN A 111 18.93 0.26 2.98
N ARG A 112 17.84 -0.34 2.49
CA ARG A 112 17.89 -1.15 1.27
C ARG A 112 18.37 -0.34 0.08
N ARG A 113 17.79 0.84 -0.14
CA ARG A 113 18.20 1.76 -1.21
C ARG A 113 19.68 2.13 -1.09
N LYS A 114 20.16 2.46 0.13
CA LYS A 114 21.57 2.77 0.37
C LYS A 114 22.47 1.59 -0.01
N ASN A 115 22.10 0.36 0.40
CA ASN A 115 22.87 -0.84 0.09
C ASN A 115 22.88 -1.15 -1.43
N GLU A 116 21.74 -0.97 -2.11
CA GLU A 116 21.66 -1.09 -3.57
C GLU A 116 22.60 -0.11 -4.27
N MET A 117 22.61 1.16 -3.86
CA MET A 117 23.52 2.16 -4.41
C MET A 117 25.00 1.83 -4.16
N ILE A 118 25.33 1.27 -2.97
CA ILE A 118 26.69 0.81 -2.66
C ILE A 118 27.08 -0.35 -3.57
N GLN A 119 26.20 -1.33 -3.75
CA GLN A 119 26.45 -2.47 -4.64
C GLN A 119 26.62 -2.04 -6.10
N GLU A 120 25.77 -1.14 -6.59
CA GLU A 120 25.91 -0.57 -7.93
C GLU A 120 27.22 0.18 -8.12
N ALA A 121 27.68 0.91 -7.08
CA ALA A 121 28.96 1.63 -7.11
C ALA A 121 30.18 0.70 -7.16
N HIS A 122 30.07 -0.51 -6.61
CA HIS A 122 31.16 -1.50 -6.68
C HIS A 122 31.36 -2.08 -8.08
N GLY A 123 30.34 -2.08 -8.96
CA GLY A 123 30.44 -2.60 -10.33
C GLY A 123 31.02 -4.02 -10.42
N TRP A 124 31.11 -4.55 -11.63
CA TRP A 124 31.70 -5.90 -11.84
C TRP A 124 33.24 -5.86 -12.00
N LEU A 125 33.79 -4.79 -12.55
CA LEU A 125 35.23 -4.69 -12.84
C LEU A 125 35.91 -3.54 -12.08
N PHE A 126 35.22 -2.43 -11.89
CA PHE A 126 35.78 -1.21 -11.29
C PHE A 126 34.78 -0.57 -10.31
N THR A 127 35.28 -0.10 -9.18
CA THR A 127 34.49 0.67 -8.22
C THR A 127 34.44 2.14 -8.61
N ASP A 128 33.26 2.66 -8.82
CA ASP A 128 33.02 4.09 -9.01
C ASP A 128 33.07 4.80 -7.64
N LYS A 129 34.22 5.40 -7.33
CA LYS A 129 34.47 6.07 -6.04
C LYS A 129 33.47 7.20 -5.79
N LYS A 130 33.08 7.96 -6.83
CA LYS A 130 32.14 9.08 -6.69
C LYS A 130 30.74 8.60 -6.31
N ARG A 131 30.25 7.53 -6.96
CA ARG A 131 28.96 6.91 -6.62
C ARG A 131 29.00 6.28 -5.23
N LEU A 132 30.12 5.66 -4.85
CA LEU A 132 30.27 5.06 -3.53
C LEU A 132 30.20 6.13 -2.44
N GLU A 133 30.88 7.25 -2.60
CA GLU A 133 30.83 8.37 -1.66
C GLU A 133 29.42 8.96 -1.54
N GLN A 134 28.71 9.14 -2.67
CA GLN A 134 27.31 9.56 -2.68
C GLN A 134 26.41 8.58 -1.92
N ALA A 135 26.58 7.27 -2.13
CA ALA A 135 25.80 6.25 -1.44
C ALA A 135 26.08 6.24 0.07
N GLN A 136 27.35 6.39 0.47
CA GLN A 136 27.75 6.42 1.88
C GLN A 136 27.22 7.68 2.60
N SER A 137 27.19 8.83 1.92
CA SER A 137 26.69 10.10 2.46
C SER A 137 25.15 10.22 2.43
N LEU A 138 24.44 9.21 1.87
CA LEU A 138 22.98 9.24 1.82
C LEU A 138 22.38 9.29 3.23
N ARG A 139 21.61 10.34 3.51
CA ARG A 139 20.87 10.50 4.76
C ARG A 139 19.68 9.54 4.81
N LEU A 140 19.41 9.02 6.00
CA LEU A 140 18.35 8.07 6.27
C LEU A 140 17.40 8.69 7.33
N PRO A 141 16.54 9.64 6.92
CA PRO A 141 15.76 10.43 7.88
C PRO A 141 14.80 9.60 8.74
N ALA A 142 14.24 8.50 8.22
CA ALA A 142 13.40 7.65 9.04
C ALA A 142 14.21 6.84 10.06
N CYS A 143 15.41 6.38 9.70
CA CYS A 143 16.31 5.73 10.65
C CYS A 143 16.84 6.72 11.71
N GLU A 144 17.16 7.95 11.30
CA GLU A 144 17.59 9.02 12.23
C GLU A 144 16.47 9.34 13.23
N ALA A 145 15.21 9.41 12.78
CA ALA A 145 14.07 9.62 13.66
C ALA A 145 13.89 8.48 14.70
N LEU A 146 14.02 7.20 14.26
CA LEU A 146 13.95 6.05 15.17
C LEU A 146 15.10 6.04 16.18
N LYS A 147 16.30 6.43 15.76
CA LYS A 147 17.45 6.57 16.65
C LYS A 147 17.24 7.68 17.67
N GLY A 148 16.66 8.81 17.25
CA GLY A 148 16.31 9.91 18.15
C GLY A 148 15.27 9.52 19.21
N MET A 149 14.40 8.55 18.90
CA MET A 149 13.43 7.97 19.84
C MET A 149 14.01 6.82 20.70
N GLY A 150 15.27 6.41 20.49
CA GLY A 150 15.88 5.30 21.21
C GLY A 150 15.32 3.91 20.86
N ILE A 151 14.74 3.76 19.66
CA ILE A 151 14.14 2.50 19.22
C ILE A 151 15.15 1.58 18.50
N ILE A 152 16.19 2.17 17.90
CA ILE A 152 17.31 1.48 17.22
C ILE A 152 18.64 2.12 17.57
#